data_8eafbdfccd004afbade18ed7408e5dca
#
_entry.id   8eafbdfccd004afbade18ed7408e5dca
#
_cell.length_a   1.000
_cell.length_b   1.000
_cell.length_c   1.000
_cell.angle_alpha   90.00
_cell.angle_beta   90.00
_cell.angle_gamma   90.00
#
_symmetry.space_group_name_H-M   'P 1'
#
loop_
_entity.id
_entity.type
_entity.pdbx_description
1 polymer ?
#
loop_
_entity_poly.entity_id
_entity_poly.type
_entity_poly.pdbx_seq_one_letter_code
_entity_poly.pdbx_strand_id
1 'polypeptide(L)'
;MIDPFGRHISYLRVSVTDRCDFRCVYCMAEDMTFLPKADILTLEELDRACSAFVRLGVRKLRLTGGEPLVRRGIMTLFRALGRHLESGALDELTLTSNGSQLPRYAQDLHAAGVRRINVSLDTLDAAKFAAITRWGKLDQVFAGLRAAQAAGLAVKINTVALKGVNDEEFDDLVAWCGAQGFDLVLIEVMPMGDIGSETRVDQYLPLSLVRARLQRRWTLDETDYRTGGPARYFTVRETGRRLGFITPLTHNFCESCNRVRLTCTGTLFMCLGQEDAADLRTPLRASTSDAPLDAAIHEAIARKPKGHDFIIDRRHSRPAVKRHMSVTGG
;
A
#
# COMPACT_ATOMS: atom_id res chain seq x y z
N MET A 1 17.03 -5.24 -11.56
CA MET A 1 17.99 -4.70 -10.56
C MET A 1 18.15 -5.68 -9.41
N ILE A 2 19.37 -5.85 -8.89
CA ILE A 2 19.68 -6.72 -7.76
C ILE A 2 20.31 -5.85 -6.67
N ASP A 3 19.87 -6.02 -5.43
CA ASP A 3 20.41 -5.29 -4.28
C ASP A 3 21.65 -6.00 -3.68
N PRO A 4 22.35 -5.41 -2.69
CA PRO A 4 23.57 -5.99 -2.10
C PRO A 4 23.38 -7.37 -1.44
N PHE A 5 22.12 -7.78 -1.20
CA PHE A 5 21.77 -9.06 -0.55
C PHE A 5 21.23 -10.09 -1.55
N GLY A 6 21.40 -9.85 -2.86
CA GLY A 6 20.95 -10.75 -3.93
C GLY A 6 19.44 -10.74 -4.20
N ARG A 7 18.67 -9.77 -3.63
CA ARG A 7 17.23 -9.70 -3.85
C ARG A 7 16.92 -8.97 -5.17
N HIS A 8 16.09 -9.56 -6.00
CA HIS A 8 15.60 -8.94 -7.23
C HIS A 8 14.54 -7.88 -6.91
N ILE A 9 14.82 -6.62 -7.22
CA ILE A 9 13.87 -5.52 -7.04
C ILE A 9 12.94 -5.49 -8.24
N SER A 10 11.75 -6.03 -8.05
CA SER A 10 10.73 -6.20 -9.08
C SER A 10 9.41 -5.46 -8.81
N TYR A 11 9.31 -4.76 -7.68
CA TYR A 11 8.08 -4.11 -7.25
C TYR A 11 8.32 -2.67 -6.79
N LEU A 12 7.75 -1.70 -7.52
CA LEU A 12 7.75 -0.29 -7.16
C LEU A 12 6.37 0.12 -6.62
N ARG A 13 6.36 0.77 -5.46
CA ARG A 13 5.20 1.51 -4.95
C ARG A 13 5.41 2.99 -5.23
N VAL A 14 4.40 3.66 -5.76
CA VAL A 14 4.48 5.05 -6.17
C VAL A 14 3.40 5.85 -5.46
N SER A 15 3.80 6.71 -4.53
CA SER A 15 2.91 7.72 -3.97
C SER A 15 2.73 8.82 -5.01
N VAL A 16 1.53 8.98 -5.53
CA VAL A 16 1.25 9.98 -6.57
C VAL A 16 0.80 11.32 -6.00
N THR A 17 0.47 11.38 -4.71
CA THR A 17 0.02 12.59 -4.00
C THR A 17 0.15 12.40 -2.49
N ASP A 18 0.34 13.48 -1.78
CA ASP A 18 0.23 13.55 -0.32
C ASP A 18 -1.22 13.78 0.17
N ARG A 19 -2.14 14.15 -0.75
CA ARG A 19 -3.52 14.48 -0.43
C ARG A 19 -4.38 13.25 -0.27
N CYS A 20 -5.31 13.31 0.70
CA CYS A 20 -6.33 12.30 0.94
C CYS A 20 -7.64 12.99 1.28
N ASP A 21 -8.76 12.39 0.95
CA ASP A 21 -10.09 12.82 1.36
C ASP A 21 -10.54 12.21 2.71
N PHE A 22 -9.71 11.32 3.31
CA PHE A 22 -9.86 10.83 4.69
C PHE A 22 -8.74 11.38 5.58
N ARG A 23 -8.92 11.23 6.93
CA ARG A 23 -7.96 11.61 7.97
C ARG A 23 -7.82 10.51 9.00
N CYS A 24 -7.45 9.30 8.54
CA CYS A 24 -7.34 8.14 9.43
C CYS A 24 -6.39 8.41 10.59
N VAL A 25 -6.83 8.07 11.81
CA VAL A 25 -6.18 8.39 13.09
C VAL A 25 -4.76 7.85 13.22
N TYR A 26 -4.42 6.80 12.49
CA TYR A 26 -3.08 6.18 12.48
C TYR A 26 -2.21 6.59 11.28
N CYS A 27 -2.74 7.41 10.35
CA CYS A 27 -2.08 7.69 9.07
C CYS A 27 -1.77 9.17 8.86
N MET A 28 -2.69 10.08 9.21
CA MET A 28 -2.62 11.49 8.84
C MET A 28 -3.23 12.38 9.92
N ALA A 29 -2.56 13.50 10.24
CA ALA A 29 -3.13 14.51 11.12
C ALA A 29 -4.39 15.13 10.50
N GLU A 30 -5.32 15.59 11.34
CA GLU A 30 -6.56 16.17 10.86
C GLU A 30 -6.33 17.52 10.14
N ASP A 31 -5.44 18.33 10.68
CA ASP A 31 -5.01 19.65 10.22
C ASP A 31 -3.76 19.62 9.33
N MET A 32 -3.53 18.50 8.64
CA MET A 32 -2.33 18.29 7.84
C MET A 32 -2.17 19.35 6.74
N THR A 33 -1.01 19.99 6.69
CA THR A 33 -0.62 20.88 5.59
C THR A 33 -0.05 20.04 4.44
N PHE A 34 -0.62 20.23 3.25
CA PHE A 34 -0.19 19.55 2.03
C PHE A 34 0.87 20.33 1.27
N LEU A 35 1.71 19.59 0.56
CA LEU A 35 2.78 20.17 -0.24
C LEU A 35 2.23 21.07 -1.36
N PRO A 36 2.94 22.18 -1.68
CA PRO A 36 2.69 22.96 -2.89
C PRO A 36 2.83 22.10 -4.16
N LYS A 37 2.09 22.44 -5.20
CA LYS A 37 2.17 21.71 -6.49
C LYS A 37 3.57 21.68 -7.09
N ALA A 38 4.38 22.75 -6.89
CA ALA A 38 5.75 22.83 -7.39
C ALA A 38 6.69 21.79 -6.76
N ASP A 39 6.36 21.30 -5.56
CA ASP A 39 7.17 20.34 -4.83
C ASP A 39 6.86 18.90 -5.17
N ILE A 40 5.77 18.65 -5.89
CA ILE A 40 5.38 17.31 -6.33
C ILE A 40 5.70 17.10 -7.81
N LEU A 41 6.01 15.86 -8.18
CA LEU A 41 6.21 15.46 -9.56
C LEU A 41 4.92 15.61 -10.37
N THR A 42 5.04 16.02 -11.63
CA THR A 42 3.92 15.99 -12.58
C THR A 42 3.54 14.55 -12.92
N LEU A 43 2.42 14.33 -13.60
CA LEU A 43 2.03 12.97 -14.02
C LEU A 43 2.98 12.43 -15.09
N GLU A 44 3.51 13.31 -15.94
CA GLU A 44 4.51 13.00 -16.97
C GLU A 44 5.85 12.62 -16.33
N GLU A 45 6.28 13.34 -15.29
CA GLU A 45 7.48 13.01 -14.52
C GLU A 45 7.34 11.66 -13.81
N LEU A 46 6.15 11.37 -13.25
CA LEU A 46 5.85 10.07 -12.64
C LEU A 46 5.84 8.95 -13.68
N ASP A 47 5.26 9.18 -14.86
CA ASP A 47 5.28 8.21 -15.96
C ASP A 47 6.73 7.90 -16.40
N ARG A 48 7.55 8.93 -16.58
CA ARG A 48 8.96 8.78 -16.94
C ARG A 48 9.74 8.01 -15.88
N ALA A 49 9.57 8.34 -14.60
CA ALA A 49 10.20 7.64 -13.49
C ALA A 49 9.75 6.16 -13.45
N CYS A 50 8.45 5.88 -13.50
CA CYS A 50 7.92 4.51 -13.53
C CYS A 50 8.45 3.71 -14.72
N SER A 51 8.53 4.34 -15.91
CA SER A 51 9.04 3.71 -17.12
C SER A 51 10.54 3.37 -17.01
N ALA A 52 11.33 4.22 -16.35
CA ALA A 52 12.73 3.90 -16.03
C ALA A 52 12.83 2.65 -15.14
N PHE A 53 12.03 2.56 -14.08
CA PHE A 53 11.99 1.37 -13.23
C PHE A 53 11.56 0.11 -13.98
N VAL A 54 10.55 0.20 -14.87
CA VAL A 54 10.11 -0.95 -15.70
C VAL A 54 11.24 -1.39 -16.63
N ARG A 55 11.92 -0.47 -17.30
CA ARG A 55 13.10 -0.75 -18.15
C ARG A 55 14.22 -1.43 -17.37
N LEU A 56 14.40 -1.07 -16.09
CA LEU A 56 15.40 -1.63 -15.19
C LEU A 56 14.94 -2.93 -14.50
N GLY A 57 13.79 -3.49 -14.88
CA GLY A 57 13.33 -4.82 -14.48
C GLY A 57 12.27 -4.84 -13.38
N VAL A 58 11.63 -3.72 -13.05
CA VAL A 58 10.41 -3.73 -12.23
C VAL A 58 9.27 -4.30 -13.06
N ARG A 59 8.59 -5.31 -12.48
CA ARG A 59 7.50 -6.05 -13.11
C ARG A 59 6.13 -5.71 -12.52
N LYS A 60 6.10 -4.97 -11.40
CA LYS A 60 4.88 -4.59 -10.70
C LYS A 60 4.91 -3.13 -10.26
N LEU A 61 3.88 -2.39 -10.64
CA LEU A 61 3.64 -1.02 -10.18
C LEU A 61 2.38 -0.97 -9.30
N ARG A 62 2.48 -0.29 -8.16
CA ARG A 62 1.32 0.04 -7.33
C ARG A 62 1.25 1.53 -7.09
N LEU A 63 0.21 2.15 -7.59
CA LEU A 63 -0.06 3.54 -7.30
C LEU A 63 -0.74 3.66 -5.92
N THR A 64 -0.23 4.59 -5.14
CA THR A 64 -0.66 4.90 -3.77
C THR A 64 -0.61 6.42 -3.57
N GLY A 65 -0.58 6.85 -2.32
CA GLY A 65 -0.44 8.25 -1.94
C GLY A 65 -1.02 8.46 -0.56
N GLY A 66 -1.62 9.62 -0.34
CA GLY A 66 -2.77 9.71 0.52
C GLY A 66 -3.88 8.85 -0.11
N GLU A 67 -4.72 9.47 -0.95
CA GLU A 67 -5.63 8.71 -1.83
C GLU A 67 -5.24 8.99 -3.30
N PRO A 68 -4.81 7.99 -4.08
CA PRO A 68 -4.33 8.22 -5.44
C PRO A 68 -5.41 8.78 -6.37
N LEU A 69 -6.67 8.40 -6.17
CA LEU A 69 -7.78 8.79 -7.04
C LEU A 69 -8.27 10.22 -6.82
N VAL A 70 -7.83 10.93 -5.78
CA VAL A 70 -8.11 12.38 -5.62
C VAL A 70 -7.16 13.24 -6.46
N ARG A 71 -6.06 12.68 -6.97
CA ARG A 71 -5.14 13.45 -7.82
C ARG A 71 -5.81 13.78 -9.14
N ARG A 72 -5.90 15.09 -9.44
CA ARG A 72 -6.47 15.56 -10.71
C ARG A 72 -5.71 14.97 -11.89
N GLY A 73 -6.44 14.41 -12.86
CA GLY A 73 -5.89 13.82 -14.08
C GLY A 73 -5.21 12.46 -13.90
N ILE A 74 -5.35 11.80 -12.74
CA ILE A 74 -4.67 10.54 -12.43
C ILE A 74 -4.85 9.45 -13.50
N MET A 75 -5.98 9.43 -14.20
CA MET A 75 -6.24 8.45 -15.26
C MET A 75 -5.32 8.59 -16.46
N THR A 76 -4.72 9.77 -16.71
CA THR A 76 -3.69 9.91 -17.75
C THR A 76 -2.46 9.09 -17.41
N LEU A 77 -2.06 9.05 -16.14
CA LEU A 77 -0.94 8.23 -15.68
C LEU A 77 -1.27 6.73 -15.79
N PHE A 78 -2.47 6.30 -15.35
CA PHE A 78 -2.86 4.88 -15.49
C PHE A 78 -2.84 4.42 -16.95
N ARG A 79 -3.40 5.21 -17.88
CA ARG A 79 -3.40 4.90 -19.32
C ARG A 79 -1.97 4.88 -19.87
N ALA A 80 -1.14 5.84 -19.49
CA ALA A 80 0.25 5.89 -19.92
C ALA A 80 1.03 4.65 -19.45
N LEU A 81 0.87 4.23 -18.20
CA LEU A 81 1.51 3.04 -17.65
C LEU A 81 0.93 1.73 -18.23
N GLY A 82 -0.32 1.73 -18.68
CA GLY A 82 -0.97 0.59 -19.33
C GLY A 82 -0.21 0.05 -20.53
N ARG A 83 0.51 0.92 -21.29
CA ARG A 83 1.35 0.48 -22.42
C ARG A 83 2.40 -0.57 -22.04
N HIS A 84 2.88 -0.53 -20.78
CA HIS A 84 3.87 -1.50 -20.30
C HIS A 84 3.24 -2.89 -20.03
N LEU A 85 1.93 -2.94 -19.72
CA LEU A 85 1.18 -4.20 -19.65
C LEU A 85 1.00 -4.79 -21.06
N GLU A 86 0.62 -3.95 -22.03
CA GLU A 86 0.41 -4.35 -23.42
C GLU A 86 1.69 -4.89 -24.06
N SER A 87 2.83 -4.27 -23.77
CA SER A 87 4.14 -4.73 -24.25
C SER A 87 4.70 -5.95 -23.51
N GLY A 88 4.05 -6.40 -22.41
CA GLY A 88 4.57 -7.45 -21.55
C GLY A 88 5.80 -7.04 -20.69
N ALA A 89 6.18 -5.75 -20.69
CA ALA A 89 7.24 -5.24 -19.84
C ALA A 89 6.84 -5.15 -18.36
N LEU A 90 5.55 -5.07 -18.07
CA LEU A 90 4.96 -5.04 -16.74
C LEU A 90 3.96 -6.18 -16.60
N ASP A 91 3.98 -6.89 -15.47
CA ASP A 91 3.02 -7.98 -15.18
C ASP A 91 1.77 -7.46 -14.49
N GLU A 92 1.90 -6.42 -13.64
CA GLU A 92 0.78 -5.91 -12.84
C GLU A 92 0.87 -4.40 -12.63
N LEU A 93 -0.22 -3.70 -12.98
CA LEU A 93 -0.53 -2.34 -12.57
C LEU A 93 -1.72 -2.38 -11.61
N THR A 94 -1.55 -1.87 -10.40
CA THR A 94 -2.56 -1.91 -9.34
C THR A 94 -2.52 -0.63 -8.51
N LEU A 95 -3.49 -0.48 -7.58
CA LEU A 95 -3.51 0.63 -6.62
C LEU A 95 -3.92 0.17 -5.24
N THR A 96 -3.62 1.01 -4.25
CA THR A 96 -4.24 0.98 -2.93
C THR A 96 -5.10 2.24 -2.81
N SER A 97 -6.35 2.09 -2.46
CA SER A 97 -7.35 3.16 -2.37
C SER A 97 -8.18 3.02 -1.09
N ASN A 98 -8.73 4.11 -0.61
CA ASN A 98 -9.74 4.11 0.44
C ASN A 98 -11.16 3.77 -0.09
N GLY A 99 -11.31 3.63 -1.39
CA GLY A 99 -12.56 3.23 -2.04
C GLY A 99 -13.53 4.37 -2.37
N SER A 100 -13.37 5.56 -1.80
CA SER A 100 -14.32 6.69 -1.94
C SER A 100 -14.57 7.12 -3.38
N GLN A 101 -13.52 7.11 -4.22
CA GLN A 101 -13.55 7.59 -5.60
C GLN A 101 -13.77 6.47 -6.64
N LEU A 102 -13.85 5.21 -6.22
CA LEU A 102 -14.04 4.08 -7.14
C LEU A 102 -15.33 4.14 -7.97
N PRO A 103 -16.48 4.67 -7.46
CA PRO A 103 -17.67 4.81 -8.30
C PRO A 103 -17.42 5.59 -9.59
N ARG A 104 -16.49 6.55 -9.52
CA ARG A 104 -16.13 7.39 -10.67
C ARG A 104 -15.13 6.75 -11.61
N TYR A 105 -14.20 5.92 -11.09
CA TYR A 105 -13.01 5.53 -11.84
C TYR A 105 -12.85 4.03 -12.10
N ALA A 106 -13.72 3.18 -11.54
CA ALA A 106 -13.53 1.72 -11.62
C ALA A 106 -13.47 1.19 -13.06
N GLN A 107 -14.36 1.67 -13.94
CA GLN A 107 -14.36 1.28 -15.36
C GLN A 107 -13.11 1.78 -16.08
N ASP A 108 -12.73 3.02 -15.89
CA ASP A 108 -11.50 3.59 -16.48
C ASP A 108 -10.24 2.86 -16.02
N LEU A 109 -10.16 2.46 -14.74
CA LEU A 109 -9.07 1.66 -14.21
C LEU A 109 -9.00 0.30 -14.90
N HIS A 110 -10.13 -0.38 -15.05
CA HIS A 110 -10.17 -1.66 -15.75
C HIS A 110 -9.75 -1.50 -17.22
N ALA A 111 -10.24 -0.46 -17.91
CA ALA A 111 -9.87 -0.14 -19.30
C ALA A 111 -8.36 0.19 -19.44
N ALA A 112 -7.73 0.78 -18.41
CA ALA A 112 -6.29 1.03 -18.37
C ALA A 112 -5.44 -0.21 -18.03
N GLY A 113 -6.05 -1.40 -17.94
CA GLY A 113 -5.34 -2.66 -17.70
C GLY A 113 -5.23 -3.06 -16.23
N VAL A 114 -5.77 -2.29 -15.29
CA VAL A 114 -5.84 -2.71 -13.87
C VAL A 114 -6.80 -3.90 -13.77
N ARG A 115 -6.36 -4.96 -13.11
CA ARG A 115 -7.19 -6.17 -12.91
C ARG A 115 -7.52 -6.43 -11.45
N ARG A 116 -6.76 -5.85 -10.53
CA ARG A 116 -6.93 -6.01 -9.10
C ARG A 116 -6.63 -4.71 -8.36
N ILE A 117 -7.40 -4.45 -7.32
CA ILE A 117 -7.21 -3.29 -6.43
C ILE A 117 -7.14 -3.73 -4.97
N ASN A 118 -6.46 -2.93 -4.15
CA ASN A 118 -6.54 -3.06 -2.71
C ASN A 118 -7.38 -1.90 -2.17
N VAL A 119 -8.38 -2.22 -1.34
CA VAL A 119 -9.21 -1.22 -0.68
C VAL A 119 -8.99 -1.31 0.83
N SER A 120 -8.67 -0.17 1.44
CA SER A 120 -8.51 -0.06 2.90
C SER A 120 -9.88 0.01 3.57
N LEU A 121 -10.16 -0.94 4.46
CA LEU A 121 -11.41 -1.02 5.22
C LEU A 121 -11.14 -1.71 6.57
N ASP A 122 -11.17 -0.95 7.66
CA ASP A 122 -10.78 -1.45 8.97
C ASP A 122 -11.96 -2.00 9.79
N THR A 123 -13.20 -1.65 9.44
CA THR A 123 -14.41 -2.05 10.14
C THR A 123 -15.62 -2.01 9.21
N LEU A 124 -16.65 -2.81 9.55
CA LEU A 124 -17.98 -2.78 8.91
C LEU A 124 -18.99 -1.94 9.68
N ASP A 125 -18.63 -1.45 10.87
CA ASP A 125 -19.46 -0.56 11.70
C ASP A 125 -19.27 0.91 11.25
N ALA A 126 -20.36 1.58 10.92
CA ALA A 126 -20.33 2.95 10.39
C ALA A 126 -19.82 3.98 11.41
N ALA A 127 -20.13 3.80 12.71
CA ALA A 127 -19.69 4.72 13.76
C ALA A 127 -18.19 4.56 14.02
N LYS A 128 -17.69 3.32 14.11
CA LYS A 128 -16.26 3.02 14.22
C LYS A 128 -15.50 3.50 12.96
N PHE A 129 -16.07 3.27 11.77
CA PHE A 129 -15.47 3.76 10.53
C PHE A 129 -15.30 5.27 10.53
N ALA A 130 -16.33 6.01 10.95
CA ALA A 130 -16.25 7.46 11.09
C ALA A 130 -15.22 7.88 12.15
N ALA A 131 -15.12 7.17 13.27
CA ALA A 131 -14.13 7.44 14.31
C ALA A 131 -12.69 7.19 13.82
N ILE A 132 -12.45 6.12 13.05
CA ILE A 132 -11.13 5.79 12.50
C ILE A 132 -10.73 6.76 11.39
N THR A 133 -11.64 7.05 10.46
CA THR A 133 -11.33 7.81 9.23
C THR A 133 -11.58 9.30 9.36
N ARG A 134 -12.26 9.74 10.41
CA ARG A 134 -12.75 11.10 10.71
C ARG A 134 -13.71 11.65 9.65
N TRP A 135 -13.29 11.72 8.39
CA TRP A 135 -14.05 12.31 7.29
C TRP A 135 -14.68 11.31 6.33
N GLY A 136 -14.33 10.03 6.47
CA GLY A 136 -14.83 8.97 5.59
C GLY A 136 -16.28 8.61 5.88
N LYS A 137 -16.97 8.16 4.84
CA LYS A 137 -18.33 7.60 4.91
C LYS A 137 -18.32 6.17 4.42
N LEU A 138 -18.72 5.22 5.27
CA LEU A 138 -18.68 3.80 4.96
C LEU A 138 -19.51 3.45 3.72
N ASP A 139 -20.67 4.07 3.55
CA ASP A 139 -21.54 3.85 2.37
C ASP A 139 -20.87 4.23 1.05
N GLN A 140 -20.01 5.25 1.05
CA GLN A 140 -19.22 5.62 -0.13
C GLN A 140 -18.22 4.52 -0.49
N VAL A 141 -17.58 3.92 0.52
CA VAL A 141 -16.65 2.79 0.30
C VAL A 141 -17.40 1.59 -0.24
N PHE A 142 -18.56 1.25 0.31
CA PHE A 142 -19.39 0.15 -0.19
C PHE A 142 -19.87 0.41 -1.62
N ALA A 143 -20.27 1.65 -1.95
CA ALA A 143 -20.59 2.01 -3.32
C ALA A 143 -19.36 1.83 -4.25
N GLY A 144 -18.18 2.20 -3.76
CA GLY A 144 -16.91 1.99 -4.47
C GLY A 144 -16.59 0.52 -4.73
N LEU A 145 -16.79 -0.33 -3.74
CA LEU A 145 -16.58 -1.77 -3.85
C LEU A 145 -17.53 -2.40 -4.88
N ARG A 146 -18.82 -2.04 -4.86
CA ARG A 146 -19.79 -2.47 -5.86
C ARG A 146 -19.41 -2.02 -7.27
N ALA A 147 -18.96 -0.78 -7.42
CA ALA A 147 -18.51 -0.26 -8.73
C ALA A 147 -17.27 -1.01 -9.23
N ALA A 148 -16.32 -1.33 -8.34
CA ALA A 148 -15.14 -2.12 -8.68
C ALA A 148 -15.52 -3.54 -9.17
N GLN A 149 -16.43 -4.22 -8.48
CA GLN A 149 -16.94 -5.53 -8.90
C GLN A 149 -17.67 -5.45 -10.25
N ALA A 150 -18.55 -4.47 -10.43
CA ALA A 150 -19.28 -4.26 -11.68
C ALA A 150 -18.33 -3.98 -12.87
N ALA A 151 -17.17 -3.34 -12.60
CA ALA A 151 -16.12 -3.12 -13.59
C ALA A 151 -15.22 -4.35 -13.83
N GLY A 152 -15.43 -5.47 -13.14
CA GLY A 152 -14.61 -6.67 -13.27
C GLY A 152 -13.26 -6.60 -12.56
N LEU A 153 -13.08 -5.68 -11.60
CA LEU A 153 -11.87 -5.59 -10.79
C LEU A 153 -11.92 -6.59 -9.62
N ALA A 154 -10.89 -7.41 -9.50
CA ALA A 154 -10.72 -8.22 -8.29
C ALA A 154 -10.38 -7.31 -7.10
N VAL A 155 -11.09 -7.48 -5.99
CA VAL A 155 -10.93 -6.66 -4.79
C VAL A 155 -10.23 -7.45 -3.71
N LYS A 156 -9.26 -6.78 -3.07
CA LYS A 156 -8.64 -7.22 -1.84
C LYS A 156 -8.82 -6.16 -0.76
N ILE A 157 -9.44 -6.55 0.34
CA ILE A 157 -9.59 -5.68 1.51
C ILE A 157 -8.29 -5.73 2.32
N ASN A 158 -7.78 -4.56 2.69
CA ASN A 158 -6.68 -4.40 3.63
C ASN A 158 -7.22 -3.80 4.94
N THR A 159 -6.99 -4.48 6.05
CA THR A 159 -7.45 -4.08 7.38
C THR A 159 -6.25 -3.97 8.31
N VAL A 160 -6.03 -2.82 8.93
CA VAL A 160 -5.07 -2.66 10.00
C VAL A 160 -5.67 -3.21 11.29
N ALA A 161 -4.98 -4.16 11.92
CA ALA A 161 -5.44 -4.75 13.17
C ALA A 161 -5.07 -3.84 14.34
N LEU A 162 -6.09 -3.31 15.01
CA LEU A 162 -5.98 -2.36 16.13
C LEU A 162 -6.66 -2.94 17.35
N LYS A 163 -5.88 -3.33 18.38
CA LYS A 163 -6.37 -3.84 19.66
C LYS A 163 -7.27 -2.80 20.34
N GLY A 164 -8.41 -3.25 20.85
CA GLY A 164 -9.40 -2.40 21.50
C GLY A 164 -10.21 -1.50 20.56
N VAL A 165 -10.02 -1.64 19.23
CA VAL A 165 -10.75 -0.88 18.21
C VAL A 165 -11.56 -1.81 17.30
N ASN A 166 -10.90 -2.68 16.54
CA ASN A 166 -11.54 -3.59 15.59
C ASN A 166 -11.18 -5.07 15.79
N ASP A 167 -10.46 -5.39 16.85
CA ASP A 167 -9.93 -6.74 17.11
C ASP A 167 -11.01 -7.80 17.36
N GLU A 168 -12.24 -7.41 17.67
CA GLU A 168 -13.38 -8.33 17.83
C GLU A 168 -14.16 -8.56 16.52
N GLU A 169 -13.88 -7.79 15.45
CA GLU A 169 -14.65 -7.81 14.20
C GLU A 169 -14.05 -8.71 13.11
N PHE A 170 -12.90 -9.35 13.35
CA PHE A 170 -12.20 -10.09 12.27
C PHE A 170 -12.98 -11.30 11.78
N ASP A 171 -13.76 -11.96 12.63
CA ASP A 171 -14.66 -13.05 12.22
C ASP A 171 -15.74 -12.55 11.24
N ASP A 172 -16.33 -11.40 11.53
CA ASP A 172 -17.34 -10.78 10.68
C ASP A 172 -16.74 -10.25 9.36
N LEU A 173 -15.53 -9.69 9.41
CA LEU A 173 -14.80 -9.29 8.22
C LEU A 173 -14.47 -10.48 7.32
N VAL A 174 -14.05 -11.62 7.88
CA VAL A 174 -13.80 -12.86 7.11
C VAL A 174 -15.09 -13.35 6.46
N ALA A 175 -16.19 -13.41 7.22
CA ALA A 175 -17.49 -13.84 6.72
C ALA A 175 -17.99 -12.90 5.60
N TRP A 176 -17.93 -11.59 5.84
CA TRP A 176 -18.38 -10.58 4.89
C TRP A 176 -17.54 -10.59 3.62
N CYS A 177 -16.22 -10.63 3.73
CA CYS A 177 -15.34 -10.72 2.55
C CYS A 177 -15.64 -12.00 1.76
N GLY A 178 -15.88 -13.12 2.44
CA GLY A 178 -16.31 -14.38 1.84
C GLY A 178 -17.57 -14.21 1.00
N ALA A 179 -18.62 -13.64 1.60
CA ALA A 179 -19.91 -13.41 0.95
C ALA A 179 -19.80 -12.44 -0.24
N GLN A 180 -18.92 -11.43 -0.16
CA GLN A 180 -18.70 -10.47 -1.25
C GLN A 180 -17.72 -10.98 -2.33
N GLY A 181 -17.08 -12.13 -2.15
CA GLY A 181 -16.06 -12.62 -3.08
C GLY A 181 -14.72 -11.87 -3.00
N PHE A 182 -14.41 -11.22 -1.88
CA PHE A 182 -13.17 -10.48 -1.67
C PHE A 182 -12.12 -11.33 -0.94
N ASP A 183 -10.84 -11.06 -1.23
CA ASP A 183 -9.76 -11.51 -0.36
C ASP A 183 -9.56 -10.51 0.78
N LEU A 184 -9.19 -10.99 1.98
CA LEU A 184 -8.91 -10.15 3.15
C LEU A 184 -7.42 -10.23 3.49
N VAL A 185 -6.83 -9.10 3.86
CA VAL A 185 -5.47 -9.04 4.42
C VAL A 185 -5.47 -8.25 5.71
N LEU A 186 -5.11 -8.90 6.81
CA LEU A 186 -4.87 -8.25 8.09
C LEU A 186 -3.42 -7.77 8.17
N ILE A 187 -3.20 -6.59 8.72
CA ILE A 187 -1.90 -5.91 8.74
C ILE A 187 -1.58 -5.47 10.17
N GLU A 188 -0.41 -5.83 10.69
CA GLU A 188 0.08 -5.27 11.96
C GLU A 188 0.32 -3.77 11.85
N VAL A 189 -0.10 -3.00 12.88
CA VAL A 189 0.23 -1.59 12.98
C VAL A 189 1.75 -1.40 13.06
N MET A 190 2.27 -0.41 12.36
CA MET A 190 3.71 -0.15 12.26
C MET A 190 4.10 1.16 12.97
N PRO A 191 5.27 1.22 13.64
CA PRO A 191 5.73 2.40 14.38
C PRO A 191 6.30 3.46 13.42
N MET A 192 5.43 4.13 12.66
CA MET A 192 5.77 5.15 11.68
C MET A 192 5.07 6.47 11.99
N GLY A 193 5.82 7.58 11.89
CA GLY A 193 5.30 8.93 12.16
C GLY A 193 4.88 9.13 13.63
N ASP A 194 4.65 10.37 14.01
CA ASP A 194 4.28 10.73 15.38
C ASP A 194 2.78 10.60 15.66
N ILE A 195 1.95 10.53 14.60
CA ILE A 195 0.49 10.43 14.74
C ILE A 195 0.11 9.10 15.37
N GLY A 196 -0.65 9.17 16.47
CA GLY A 196 -1.07 8.01 17.24
C GLY A 196 0.07 7.26 17.92
N SER A 197 1.27 7.86 18.06
CA SER A 197 2.43 7.20 18.67
C SER A 197 2.19 6.80 20.13
N GLU A 198 1.45 7.60 20.89
CA GLU A 198 1.12 7.34 22.30
C GLU A 198 0.20 6.12 22.48
N THR A 199 -0.75 5.92 21.58
CA THR A 199 -1.72 4.81 21.64
C THR A 199 -1.27 3.58 20.87
N ARG A 200 -0.28 3.71 19.99
CA ARG A 200 0.15 2.67 19.05
C ARG A 200 0.66 1.40 19.74
N VAL A 201 1.37 1.56 20.86
CA VAL A 201 1.87 0.41 21.65
C VAL A 201 0.70 -0.37 22.24
N ASP A 202 -0.31 0.34 22.75
CA ASP A 202 -1.50 -0.29 23.34
C ASP A 202 -2.42 -0.89 22.27
N GLN A 203 -2.42 -0.32 21.06
CA GLN A 203 -3.19 -0.82 19.92
C GLN A 203 -2.47 -1.93 19.14
N TYR A 204 -1.21 -2.20 19.43
CA TYR A 204 -0.49 -3.27 18.76
C TYR A 204 -1.09 -4.64 19.10
N LEU A 205 -1.37 -5.40 18.04
CA LEU A 205 -1.95 -6.74 18.13
C LEU A 205 -1.13 -7.70 17.25
N PRO A 206 -0.38 -8.65 17.86
CA PRO A 206 0.34 -9.66 17.10
C PRO A 206 -0.62 -10.52 16.27
N LEU A 207 -0.44 -10.55 14.96
CA LEU A 207 -1.33 -11.30 14.07
C LEU A 207 -1.21 -12.84 14.23
N SER A 208 -0.18 -13.33 14.89
CA SER A 208 -0.10 -14.74 15.31
C SER A 208 -1.24 -15.10 16.26
N LEU A 209 -1.57 -14.20 17.20
CA LEU A 209 -2.71 -14.38 18.15
C LEU A 209 -4.04 -14.30 17.41
N VAL A 210 -4.17 -13.34 16.49
CA VAL A 210 -5.38 -13.19 15.65
C VAL A 210 -5.61 -14.46 14.82
N ARG A 211 -4.55 -14.98 14.19
CA ARG A 211 -4.65 -16.23 13.42
C ARG A 211 -5.11 -17.40 14.29
N ALA A 212 -4.51 -17.58 15.47
CA ALA A 212 -4.90 -18.65 16.41
C ALA A 212 -6.36 -18.52 16.86
N ARG A 213 -6.87 -17.26 17.05
CA ARG A 213 -8.28 -17.02 17.37
C ARG A 213 -9.19 -17.38 16.20
N LEU A 214 -8.88 -16.92 14.98
CA LEU A 214 -9.66 -17.20 13.78
C LEU A 214 -9.73 -18.70 13.47
N GLN A 215 -8.65 -19.46 13.73
CA GLN A 215 -8.62 -20.91 13.54
C GLN A 215 -9.58 -21.70 14.47
N ARG A 216 -10.20 -21.06 15.47
CA ARG A 216 -11.25 -21.68 16.27
C ARG A 216 -12.59 -21.77 15.54
N ARG A 217 -12.79 -20.89 14.55
CA ARG A 217 -14.04 -20.80 13.77
C ARG A 217 -13.84 -21.16 12.30
N TRP A 218 -12.66 -20.87 11.74
CA TRP A 218 -12.36 -20.99 10.31
C TRP A 218 -11.27 -22.02 10.07
N THR A 219 -11.44 -22.85 9.06
CA THR A 219 -10.39 -23.75 8.59
C THR A 219 -9.47 -22.99 7.62
N LEU A 220 -8.24 -22.74 8.04
CA LEU A 220 -7.22 -22.04 7.26
C LEU A 220 -6.28 -23.05 6.60
N ASP A 221 -6.53 -23.35 5.33
CA ASP A 221 -5.69 -24.24 4.53
C ASP A 221 -4.47 -23.49 3.99
N GLU A 222 -3.31 -24.08 4.04
CA GLU A 222 -2.09 -23.52 3.46
C GLU A 222 -2.23 -23.40 1.94
N THR A 223 -1.58 -22.38 1.37
CA THR A 223 -1.62 -22.10 -0.07
C THR A 223 -0.30 -21.54 -0.56
N ASP A 224 0.10 -21.92 -1.76
CA ASP A 224 1.27 -21.35 -2.45
C ASP A 224 0.96 -20.02 -3.13
N TYR A 225 -0.26 -19.52 -3.01
CA TYR A 225 -0.64 -18.25 -3.59
C TYR A 225 0.23 -17.09 -3.09
N ARG A 226 0.78 -16.33 -4.01
CA ARG A 226 1.62 -15.15 -3.75
C ARG A 226 1.16 -13.99 -4.62
N THR A 227 1.30 -12.78 -4.11
CA THR A 227 1.01 -11.55 -4.87
C THR A 227 2.26 -10.71 -5.13
N GLY A 228 3.46 -11.28 -4.93
CA GLY A 228 4.73 -10.52 -4.96
C GLY A 228 4.83 -9.46 -3.85
N GLY A 229 3.90 -9.46 -2.89
CA GLY A 229 3.87 -8.62 -1.70
C GLY A 229 4.24 -9.39 -0.43
N PRO A 230 4.18 -8.75 0.76
CA PRO A 230 4.61 -9.35 2.02
C PRO A 230 3.58 -10.29 2.67
N ALA A 231 2.35 -10.33 2.17
CA ALA A 231 1.28 -11.11 2.78
C ALA A 231 1.53 -12.62 2.61
N ARG A 232 1.37 -13.35 3.71
CA ARG A 232 1.25 -14.80 3.73
C ARG A 232 -0.22 -15.15 3.69
N TYR A 233 -0.62 -16.01 2.75
CA TYR A 233 -2.02 -16.31 2.52
C TYR A 233 -2.38 -17.72 2.99
N PHE A 234 -3.64 -17.87 3.39
CA PHE A 234 -4.34 -19.09 3.65
C PHE A 234 -5.66 -19.06 2.87
N THR A 235 -6.16 -20.21 2.46
CA THR A 235 -7.52 -20.33 1.95
C THR A 235 -8.45 -20.61 3.11
N VAL A 236 -9.49 -19.80 3.28
CA VAL A 236 -10.57 -20.05 4.24
C VAL A 236 -11.52 -21.04 3.59
N ARG A 237 -11.53 -22.29 4.09
CA ARG A 237 -12.25 -23.41 3.46
C ARG A 237 -13.75 -23.13 3.32
N GLU A 238 -14.34 -22.53 4.34
CA GLU A 238 -15.77 -22.25 4.43
C GLU A 238 -16.25 -21.21 3.40
N THR A 239 -15.35 -20.34 2.94
CA THR A 239 -15.67 -19.26 1.99
C THR A 239 -15.01 -19.44 0.63
N GLY A 240 -13.98 -20.28 0.52
CA GLY A 240 -13.14 -20.41 -0.66
C GLY A 240 -12.27 -19.18 -0.95
N ARG A 241 -12.28 -18.15 -0.06
CA ARG A 241 -11.54 -16.90 -0.25
C ARG A 241 -10.22 -16.92 0.54
N ARG A 242 -9.33 -16.00 0.20
CA ARG A 242 -8.00 -15.93 0.79
C ARG A 242 -7.97 -14.96 1.95
N LEU A 243 -7.35 -15.40 3.05
CA LEU A 243 -7.00 -14.58 4.20
C LEU A 243 -5.48 -14.45 4.24
N GLY A 244 -4.99 -13.22 4.18
CA GLY A 244 -3.56 -12.90 4.23
C GLY A 244 -3.17 -12.21 5.53
N PHE A 245 -1.92 -12.39 5.94
CA PHE A 245 -1.34 -11.73 7.11
C PHE A 245 -0.06 -10.99 6.70
N ILE A 246 0.04 -9.71 7.05
CA ILE A 246 1.25 -8.89 6.92
C ILE A 246 1.77 -8.62 8.32
N THR A 247 2.88 -9.26 8.66
CA THR A 247 3.44 -9.35 10.01
C THR A 247 4.84 -8.76 10.07
N PRO A 248 5.04 -7.44 9.88
CA PRO A 248 6.37 -6.85 9.87
C PRO A 248 7.10 -6.98 11.20
N LEU A 249 6.37 -7.05 12.31
CA LEU A 249 6.92 -7.10 13.67
C LEU A 249 7.00 -8.54 14.20
N THR A 250 5.91 -9.30 14.08
CA THR A 250 5.85 -10.67 14.62
C THR A 250 6.68 -11.65 13.78
N HIS A 251 6.73 -11.46 12.47
CA HIS A 251 7.44 -12.35 11.55
C HIS A 251 7.85 -11.59 10.30
N ASN A 252 8.99 -10.93 10.35
CA ASN A 252 9.45 -10.08 9.27
C ASN A 252 9.69 -10.86 7.96
N PHE A 253 9.63 -10.13 6.86
CA PHE A 253 9.78 -10.65 5.49
C PHE A 253 10.90 -9.92 4.73
N CYS A 254 11.88 -9.39 5.46
CA CYS A 254 12.95 -8.56 4.88
C CYS A 254 13.86 -9.33 3.95
N GLU A 255 14.10 -10.61 4.23
CA GLU A 255 14.98 -11.46 3.42
C GLU A 255 14.50 -11.64 1.98
N SER A 256 13.18 -11.60 1.75
CA SER A 256 12.57 -11.73 0.42
C SER A 256 12.02 -10.39 -0.11
N CYS A 257 12.41 -9.26 0.50
CA CYS A 257 11.84 -7.96 0.15
C CYS A 257 12.33 -7.45 -1.22
N ASN A 258 11.44 -7.48 -2.20
CA ASN A 258 11.66 -7.04 -3.58
C ASN A 258 11.18 -5.61 -3.86
N ARG A 259 10.91 -4.79 -2.82
CA ARG A 259 10.16 -3.53 -2.96
C ARG A 259 11.02 -2.31 -2.68
N VAL A 260 10.71 -1.24 -3.43
CA VAL A 260 11.12 0.14 -3.16
C VAL A 260 9.93 1.09 -3.29
N ARG A 261 10.05 2.33 -2.81
CA ARG A 261 8.96 3.29 -2.74
C ARG A 261 9.38 4.66 -3.26
N LEU A 262 8.71 5.13 -4.29
CA LEU A 262 8.85 6.49 -4.82
C LEU A 262 7.75 7.37 -4.24
N THR A 263 8.12 8.50 -3.67
CA THR A 263 7.18 9.51 -3.17
C THR A 263 6.72 10.44 -4.28
N CYS A 264 5.64 11.18 -4.02
CA CYS A 264 5.18 12.22 -4.96
C CYS A 264 6.16 13.39 -5.13
N THR A 265 7.16 13.52 -4.26
CA THR A 265 8.24 14.50 -4.37
C THR A 265 9.43 14.02 -5.19
N GLY A 266 9.44 12.76 -5.62
CA GLY A 266 10.58 12.16 -6.32
C GLY A 266 11.64 11.56 -5.41
N THR A 267 11.37 11.43 -4.11
CA THR A 267 12.26 10.76 -3.17
C THR A 267 12.04 9.25 -3.21
N LEU A 268 13.10 8.48 -3.42
CA LEU A 268 13.09 7.01 -3.41
C LEU A 268 13.54 6.49 -2.06
N PHE A 269 12.66 5.76 -1.36
CA PHE A 269 13.01 5.00 -0.17
C PHE A 269 13.21 3.53 -0.51
N MET A 270 14.35 2.97 -0.15
CA MET A 270 14.70 1.57 -0.38
C MET A 270 14.03 0.65 0.65
N CYS A 271 13.70 1.16 1.84
CA CYS A 271 13.01 0.44 2.90
C CYS A 271 11.90 1.30 3.52
N LEU A 272 10.80 0.67 3.95
CA LEU A 272 9.72 1.36 4.64
C LEU A 272 10.15 1.83 6.04
N GLY A 273 10.91 1.02 6.74
CA GLY A 273 11.29 1.25 8.14
C GLY A 273 12.70 1.81 8.33
N GLN A 274 13.26 2.50 7.32
CA GLN A 274 14.52 3.22 7.43
C GLN A 274 14.44 4.56 6.71
N GLU A 275 15.26 5.54 7.13
CA GLU A 275 15.24 6.90 6.60
C GLU A 275 16.15 7.12 5.39
N ASP A 276 17.04 6.17 5.05
CA ASP A 276 17.90 6.32 3.87
C ASP A 276 17.06 6.41 2.60
N ALA A 277 17.36 7.44 1.82
CA ALA A 277 16.60 7.83 0.64
C ALA A 277 17.52 8.38 -0.46
N ALA A 278 17.01 8.40 -1.68
CA ALA A 278 17.66 9.02 -2.82
C ALA A 278 16.73 10.03 -3.48
N ASP A 279 17.29 11.16 -3.91
CA ASP A 279 16.58 12.14 -4.72
C ASP A 279 16.60 11.72 -6.19
N LEU A 280 15.43 11.38 -6.73
CA LEU A 280 15.27 11.12 -8.18
C LEU A 280 14.69 12.32 -8.93
N ARG A 281 14.18 13.35 -8.23
CA ARG A 281 13.62 14.55 -8.87
C ARG A 281 14.69 15.36 -9.58
N THR A 282 15.84 15.56 -8.93
CA THR A 282 16.94 16.33 -9.52
C THR A 282 17.44 15.72 -10.84
N PRO A 283 17.85 14.44 -10.92
CA PRO A 283 18.29 13.85 -12.19
C PRO A 283 17.16 13.76 -13.22
N LEU A 284 15.91 13.56 -12.79
CA LEU A 284 14.74 13.53 -13.67
C LEU A 284 14.49 14.87 -14.37
N ARG A 285 14.71 16.01 -13.69
CA ARG A 285 14.51 17.37 -14.21
C ARG A 285 15.75 17.94 -14.92
N ALA A 286 16.95 17.48 -14.56
CA ALA A 286 18.19 18.00 -15.10
C ALA A 286 18.45 17.59 -16.56
N SER A 287 17.81 16.52 -17.05
CA SER A 287 18.06 15.99 -18.39
C SER A 287 16.81 15.36 -19.01
N THR A 288 16.72 15.50 -20.34
CA THR A 288 15.75 14.74 -21.15
C THR A 288 16.22 13.29 -21.39
N SER A 289 17.53 13.02 -21.26
CA SER A 289 18.08 11.66 -21.26
C SER A 289 17.74 10.93 -19.98
N ASP A 290 17.46 9.63 -20.06
CA ASP A 290 17.19 8.79 -18.91
C ASP A 290 18.45 8.31 -18.17
N ALA A 291 19.63 8.45 -18.78
CA ALA A 291 20.88 7.93 -18.21
C ALA A 291 21.19 8.45 -16.79
N PRO A 292 21.03 9.77 -16.46
CA PRO A 292 21.23 10.24 -15.10
C PRO A 292 20.22 9.66 -14.10
N LEU A 293 18.96 9.47 -14.53
CA LEU A 293 17.91 8.86 -13.69
C LEU A 293 18.22 7.39 -13.43
N ASP A 294 18.60 6.63 -14.46
CA ASP A 294 18.98 5.22 -14.34
C ASP A 294 20.18 5.03 -13.41
N ALA A 295 21.18 5.89 -13.50
CA ALA A 295 22.35 5.89 -12.62
C ALA A 295 21.95 6.13 -11.16
N ALA A 296 21.11 7.14 -10.90
CA ALA A 296 20.62 7.44 -9.56
C ALA A 296 19.79 6.30 -8.96
N ILE A 297 18.98 5.62 -9.79
CA ILE A 297 18.22 4.44 -9.36
C ILE A 297 19.17 3.30 -8.98
N HIS A 298 20.17 3.00 -9.81
CA HIS A 298 21.15 1.94 -9.53
C HIS A 298 21.93 2.22 -8.24
N GLU A 299 22.39 3.46 -8.04
CA GLU A 299 23.08 3.88 -6.83
C GLU A 299 22.20 3.71 -5.59
N ALA A 300 20.94 4.12 -5.67
CA ALA A 300 19.98 3.94 -4.57
C ALA A 300 19.79 2.45 -4.23
N ILE A 301 19.58 1.60 -5.24
CA ILE A 301 19.39 0.15 -5.02
C ILE A 301 20.63 -0.49 -4.40
N ALA A 302 21.84 -0.05 -4.74
CA ALA A 302 23.10 -0.51 -4.16
C ALA A 302 23.20 -0.22 -2.64
N ARG A 303 22.41 0.73 -2.12
CA ARG A 303 22.32 1.08 -0.68
C ARG A 303 21.11 0.47 0.03
N LYS A 304 20.31 -0.37 -0.66
CA LYS A 304 19.12 -0.95 -0.04
C LYS A 304 19.49 -1.78 1.19
N PRO A 305 18.91 -1.48 2.38
CA PRO A 305 19.27 -2.18 3.62
C PRO A 305 18.75 -3.62 3.64
N LYS A 306 19.37 -4.46 4.49
CA LYS A 306 18.95 -5.85 4.70
C LYS A 306 17.53 -5.93 5.23
N GLY A 307 17.17 -5.05 6.19
CA GLY A 307 15.87 -5.07 6.86
C GLY A 307 15.46 -3.70 7.38
N HIS A 308 14.32 -3.65 8.07
CA HIS A 308 13.81 -2.51 8.79
C HIS A 308 14.19 -2.57 10.28
N ASP A 309 14.08 -1.41 10.96
CA ASP A 309 14.40 -1.26 12.37
C ASP A 309 13.13 -1.09 13.23
N PHE A 310 11.99 -1.63 12.77
CA PHE A 310 10.74 -1.53 13.51
C PHE A 310 10.79 -2.29 14.83
N ILE A 311 10.58 -1.57 15.92
CA ILE A 311 10.39 -2.10 17.27
C ILE A 311 9.15 -1.42 17.85
N ILE A 312 8.26 -2.21 18.42
CA ILE A 312 7.12 -1.71 19.21
C ILE A 312 7.26 -2.30 20.62
N ASP A 313 7.59 -1.44 21.57
CA ASP A 313 7.52 -1.75 22.99
C ASP A 313 7.34 -0.45 23.81
N ARG A 314 7.03 -0.58 25.11
CA ARG A 314 6.86 0.58 26.01
C ARG A 314 8.13 1.38 26.26
N ARG A 315 9.32 0.81 25.98
CA ARG A 315 10.62 1.48 26.15
C ARG A 315 10.96 2.32 24.90
N HIS A 316 10.40 1.96 23.75
CA HIS A 316 10.59 2.63 22.46
C HIS A 316 9.30 3.32 22.03
N SER A 317 8.90 4.39 22.76
CA SER A 317 7.71 5.18 22.47
C SER A 317 7.86 6.06 21.22
N ARG A 318 9.10 6.28 20.75
CA ARG A 318 9.36 7.06 19.52
C ARG A 318 9.18 6.19 18.28
N PRO A 319 8.64 6.76 17.19
CA PRO A 319 8.53 6.05 15.94
C PRO A 319 9.91 5.68 15.38
N ALA A 320 10.02 4.49 14.77
CA ALA A 320 11.27 4.05 14.15
C ALA A 320 11.68 4.93 12.96
N VAL A 321 10.69 5.53 12.28
CA VAL A 321 10.86 6.52 11.21
C VAL A 321 9.91 7.69 11.44
N LYS A 322 10.40 8.92 11.21
CA LYS A 322 9.62 10.15 11.46
C LYS A 322 8.53 10.37 10.40
N ARG A 323 8.72 9.87 9.20
CA ARG A 323 7.75 10.05 8.11
C ARG A 323 6.46 9.28 8.36
N HIS A 324 5.35 9.89 7.98
CA HIS A 324 4.03 9.26 8.04
C HIS A 324 3.82 8.27 6.88
N MET A 325 2.91 7.31 7.08
CA MET A 325 2.55 6.33 6.07
C MET A 325 2.04 6.99 4.77
N SER A 326 1.32 8.10 4.88
CA SER A 326 0.79 8.87 3.74
C SER A 326 1.87 9.41 2.78
N VAL A 327 3.11 9.60 3.25
CA VAL A 327 4.22 10.08 2.42
C VAL A 327 4.67 9.00 1.42
N THR A 328 4.85 7.78 1.91
CA THR A 328 5.35 6.64 1.09
C THR A 328 4.25 5.76 0.53
N GLY A 329 3.02 6.06 0.88
CA GLY A 329 1.83 5.31 0.53
C GLY A 329 1.67 4.00 1.30
N GLY A 330 0.52 3.78 1.86
CA GLY A 330 0.12 2.59 2.63
C GLY A 330 -0.21 1.36 1.76
#